data_915304ae28a38aea8af2057465d4cb0f
#
_entry.id   915304ae28a38aea8af2057465d4cb0f
#
_cell.length_a   1.000
_cell.length_b   1.000
_cell.length_c   1.000
_cell.angle_alpha   90.00
_cell.angle_beta   90.00
_cell.angle_gamma   90.00
#
_symmetry.space_group_name_H-M   'P 1'
#
loop_
_entity.id
_entity.type
_entity.pdbx_description
1 polymer ?
#
loop_
_entity_poly.entity_id
_entity_poly.type
_entity_poly.pdbx_seq_one_letter_code
_entity_poly.pdbx_strand_id
1 'polypeptide(L)'
;MYPANEEDKPVFVGRSNIGPITLHLCLIYQEAKTTNKDFYELLDYYLEMIRSLHLRTYEYLGQMKASVNPIGFTQGGFYGGNLDYNDKIEPILKHSTASFGYTALNELCLLHSGKSIREDNSFAVEVLTYINNKVEQF
;
A
#
# COMPACT_ATOMS: atom_id res chain seq x y z
N MET A 1 9.40 14.80 -3.57
CA MET A 1 8.30 13.88 -3.90
C MET A 1 8.25 13.78 -5.41
N TYR A 2 8.38 12.60 -5.96
CA TYR A 2 8.40 12.40 -7.41
C TYR A 2 6.98 12.16 -7.92
N PRO A 3 6.65 12.53 -9.17
CA PRO A 3 5.39 12.15 -9.80
C PRO A 3 5.29 10.62 -9.88
N ALA A 4 4.07 10.10 -9.76
CA ALA A 4 3.82 8.66 -9.82
C ALA A 4 3.91 8.12 -11.27
N ASN A 5 3.62 8.98 -12.23
CA ASN A 5 3.72 8.70 -13.67
C ASN A 5 3.95 10.02 -14.44
N GLU A 6 4.17 9.94 -15.76
CA GLU A 6 4.45 11.10 -16.62
C GLU A 6 3.28 12.09 -16.73
N GLU A 7 2.05 11.63 -16.49
CA GLU A 7 0.84 12.47 -16.52
C GLU A 7 0.59 13.19 -15.20
N ASP A 8 1.34 12.83 -14.17
CA ASP A 8 1.14 13.32 -12.81
C ASP A 8 1.60 14.77 -12.70
N LYS A 9 0.68 15.68 -12.37
CA LYS A 9 0.99 17.09 -12.20
C LYS A 9 1.94 17.25 -11.00
N PRO A 10 2.88 18.20 -11.03
CA PRO A 10 3.76 18.49 -9.90
C PRO A 10 3.01 19.23 -8.77
N VAL A 11 1.89 18.68 -8.36
CA VAL A 11 1.11 19.17 -7.22
C VAL A 11 1.56 18.44 -5.97
N PHE A 12 2.15 19.18 -5.04
CA PHE A 12 2.69 18.61 -3.79
C PHE A 12 1.75 18.78 -2.61
N VAL A 13 0.72 19.61 -2.75
CA VAL A 13 -0.25 19.90 -1.70
C VAL A 13 -1.51 19.06 -1.94
N GLY A 14 -2.05 18.50 -0.86
CA GLY A 14 -3.30 17.73 -0.91
C GLY A 14 -3.16 16.33 -1.50
N ARG A 15 -1.96 15.80 -1.64
CA ARG A 15 -1.76 14.37 -1.94
C ARG A 15 -2.28 13.54 -0.77
N SER A 16 -3.04 12.52 -1.09
CA SER A 16 -3.66 11.65 -0.10
C SER A 16 -3.26 10.20 -0.28
N ASN A 17 -3.37 9.43 0.79
CA ASN A 17 -3.25 7.98 0.78
C ASN A 17 -4.61 7.40 1.18
N ILE A 18 -5.15 6.48 0.38
CA ILE A 18 -6.45 5.87 0.67
C ILE A 18 -6.43 4.89 1.84
N GLY A 19 -5.26 4.49 2.27
CA GLY A 19 -5.05 3.68 3.47
C GLY A 19 -3.84 2.75 3.34
N PRO A 20 -3.08 2.56 4.43
CA PRO A 20 -2.09 1.50 4.53
C PRO A 20 -2.76 0.19 4.95
N ILE A 21 -2.35 -0.92 4.34
CA ILE A 21 -2.65 -2.26 4.84
C ILE A 21 -1.33 -2.93 5.15
N THR A 22 -1.21 -3.45 6.37
CA THR A 22 0.07 -3.88 6.92
C THR A 22 0.13 -5.41 7.06
N LEU A 23 1.15 -6.02 6.48
CA LEU A 23 1.51 -7.42 6.68
C LEU A 23 2.20 -7.61 8.03
N HIS A 24 1.78 -8.61 8.78
CA HIS A 24 2.49 -9.04 9.97
C HIS A 24 3.40 -10.23 9.62
N LEU A 25 4.65 -9.93 9.28
CA LEU A 25 5.58 -10.89 8.69
C LEU A 25 5.83 -12.13 9.55
N CYS A 26 5.89 -11.98 10.87
CA CYS A 26 6.04 -13.13 11.76
C CYS A 26 4.86 -14.09 11.73
N LEU A 27 3.63 -13.57 11.64
CA LEU A 27 2.44 -14.44 11.57
C LEU A 27 2.43 -15.23 10.25
N ILE A 28 2.76 -14.59 9.14
CA ILE A 28 2.86 -15.26 7.84
C ILE A 28 3.95 -16.34 7.88
N TYR A 29 5.10 -16.05 8.50
CA TYR A 29 6.18 -17.01 8.63
C TYR A 29 5.82 -18.22 9.52
N GLN A 30 5.13 -17.96 10.61
CA GLN A 30 4.62 -19.03 11.47
C GLN A 30 3.55 -19.88 10.79
N GLU A 31 2.65 -19.24 10.01
CA GLU A 31 1.67 -19.95 9.20
C GLU A 31 2.35 -20.87 8.18
N ALA A 32 3.38 -20.36 7.47
CA ALA A 32 4.18 -21.16 6.54
C ALA A 32 4.73 -22.42 7.21
N LYS A 33 5.33 -22.27 8.38
CA LYS A 33 5.88 -23.40 9.15
C LYS A 33 4.81 -24.39 9.63
N THR A 34 3.69 -23.90 10.12
CA THR A 34 2.62 -24.77 10.65
C THR A 34 1.84 -25.49 9.57
N THR A 35 1.70 -24.88 8.41
CA THR A 35 0.98 -25.46 7.26
C THR A 35 1.90 -26.19 6.26
N ASN A 36 3.21 -26.17 6.52
CA ASN A 36 4.25 -26.71 5.62
C ASN A 36 4.16 -26.13 4.20
N LYS A 37 3.85 -24.83 4.10
CA LYS A 37 3.83 -24.07 2.86
C LYS A 37 5.11 -23.23 2.74
N ASP A 38 5.44 -22.84 1.51
CA ASP A 38 6.52 -21.88 1.28
C ASP A 38 6.13 -20.48 1.81
N PHE A 39 7.09 -19.81 2.43
CA PHE A 39 6.87 -18.48 3.01
C PHE A 39 6.57 -17.42 1.93
N TYR A 40 7.27 -17.48 0.79
CA TYR A 40 7.07 -16.53 -0.29
C TYR A 40 5.76 -16.75 -1.05
N GLU A 41 5.31 -18.01 -1.18
CA GLU A 41 3.96 -18.29 -1.71
C GLU A 41 2.85 -17.69 -0.84
N LEU A 42 2.97 -17.78 0.49
CA LEU A 42 2.02 -17.14 1.40
C LEU A 42 2.14 -15.61 1.35
N LEU A 43 3.35 -15.09 1.25
CA LEU A 43 3.58 -13.65 1.12
C LEU A 43 2.92 -13.11 -0.15
N ASP A 44 3.06 -13.79 -1.28
CA ASP A 44 2.38 -13.47 -2.54
C ASP A 44 0.86 -13.48 -2.39
N TYR A 45 0.33 -14.51 -1.75
CA TYR A 45 -1.10 -14.61 -1.49
C TYR A 45 -1.65 -13.39 -0.71
N TYR A 46 -0.96 -12.99 0.36
CA TYR A 46 -1.36 -11.83 1.16
C TYR A 46 -1.14 -10.50 0.43
N LEU A 47 -0.09 -10.36 -0.37
CA LEU A 47 0.13 -9.17 -1.20
C LEU A 47 -0.96 -9.00 -2.26
N GLU A 48 -1.37 -10.08 -2.94
CA GLU A 48 -2.49 -10.06 -3.90
C GLU A 48 -3.83 -9.75 -3.21
N MET A 49 -4.02 -10.24 -1.99
CA MET A 49 -5.21 -9.90 -1.19
C MET A 49 -5.25 -8.40 -0.87
N ILE A 50 -4.11 -7.82 -0.46
CA ILE A 50 -3.99 -6.37 -0.19
C ILE A 50 -4.27 -5.58 -1.47
N ARG A 51 -3.66 -5.97 -2.60
CA ARG A 51 -3.92 -5.36 -3.91
C ARG A 51 -5.42 -5.35 -4.23
N SER A 52 -6.06 -6.51 -4.12
CA SER A 52 -7.50 -6.65 -4.39
C SER A 52 -8.34 -5.74 -3.49
N LEU A 53 -7.95 -5.62 -2.21
CA LEU A 53 -8.63 -4.75 -1.26
C LEU A 53 -8.44 -3.26 -1.60
N HIS A 54 -7.23 -2.85 -2.00
CA HIS A 54 -6.98 -1.49 -2.47
C HIS A 54 -7.81 -1.15 -3.71
N LEU A 55 -7.85 -2.03 -4.73
CA LEU A 55 -8.67 -1.81 -5.93
C LEU A 55 -10.16 -1.64 -5.58
N ARG A 56 -10.71 -2.51 -4.73
CA ARG A 56 -12.10 -2.38 -4.25
C ARG A 56 -12.33 -1.08 -3.48
N THR A 57 -11.34 -0.64 -2.71
CA THR A 57 -11.42 0.64 -1.99
C THR A 57 -11.48 1.82 -2.96
N TYR A 58 -10.64 1.82 -4.01
CA TYR A 58 -10.69 2.84 -5.06
C TYR A 58 -12.06 2.84 -5.78
N GLU A 59 -12.56 1.68 -6.15
CA GLU A 59 -13.87 1.55 -6.80
C GLU A 59 -15.00 2.10 -5.91
N TYR A 60 -15.02 1.69 -4.65
CA TYR A 60 -16.05 2.11 -3.70
C TYR A 60 -16.00 3.62 -3.43
N LEU A 61 -14.82 4.14 -3.08
CA LEU A 61 -14.65 5.56 -2.78
C LEU A 61 -14.87 6.42 -4.04
N GLY A 62 -14.42 5.98 -5.20
CA GLY A 62 -14.56 6.69 -6.47
C GLY A 62 -16.02 7.00 -6.85
N GLN A 63 -16.98 6.20 -6.36
CA GLN A 63 -18.41 6.44 -6.60
C GLN A 63 -18.99 7.56 -5.71
N MET A 64 -18.28 7.99 -4.67
CA MET A 64 -18.74 9.05 -3.79
C MET A 64 -18.76 10.38 -4.53
N LYS A 65 -19.67 11.29 -4.12
CA LYS A 65 -19.77 12.64 -4.68
C LYS A 65 -18.76 13.58 -4.00
N ALA A 66 -18.32 14.61 -4.71
CA ALA A 66 -17.44 15.66 -4.19
C ALA A 66 -18.05 16.37 -2.96
N SER A 67 -19.38 16.34 -2.82
CA SER A 67 -20.11 16.85 -1.66
C SER A 67 -19.75 16.20 -0.32
N VAL A 68 -19.09 15.01 -0.30
CA VAL A 68 -18.64 14.38 0.95
C VAL A 68 -17.50 15.17 1.61
N ASN A 69 -16.70 15.87 0.80
CA ASN A 69 -15.67 16.80 1.28
C ASN A 69 -15.51 17.94 0.26
N PRO A 70 -16.37 18.97 0.33
CA PRO A 70 -16.36 20.05 -0.68
C PRO A 70 -15.04 20.80 -0.75
N ILE A 71 -14.43 21.12 0.41
CA ILE A 71 -13.13 21.82 0.45
C ILE A 71 -12.06 21.01 -0.27
N GLY A 72 -12.02 19.70 -0.03
CA GLY A 72 -11.05 18.81 -0.65
C GLY A 72 -11.22 18.68 -2.16
N PHE A 73 -12.45 18.46 -2.62
CA PHE A 73 -12.70 18.05 -4.00
C PHE A 73 -13.14 19.18 -4.95
N THR A 74 -13.73 20.27 -4.42
CA THR A 74 -14.23 21.36 -5.26
C THR A 74 -13.42 22.65 -5.16
N GLN A 75 -12.57 22.79 -4.13
CA GLN A 75 -11.83 24.02 -3.84
C GLN A 75 -10.30 23.81 -3.83
N GLY A 76 -9.81 22.78 -4.47
CA GLY A 76 -8.39 22.54 -4.65
C GLY A 76 -7.67 21.88 -3.47
N GLY A 77 -8.36 21.47 -2.41
CA GLY A 77 -7.75 20.87 -1.22
C GLY A 77 -7.06 19.55 -1.50
N PHE A 78 -7.64 18.67 -2.34
CA PHE A 78 -7.05 17.44 -2.79
C PHE A 78 -6.57 17.57 -4.24
N TYR A 79 -5.27 17.40 -4.45
CA TYR A 79 -4.64 17.32 -5.76
C TYR A 79 -5.00 18.46 -6.72
N GLY A 80 -5.30 19.65 -6.18
CA GLY A 80 -5.77 20.79 -6.97
C GLY A 80 -7.14 20.58 -7.60
N GLY A 81 -7.96 19.68 -7.04
CA GLY A 81 -9.26 19.32 -7.57
C GLY A 81 -10.27 20.46 -7.57
N ASN A 82 -11.07 20.50 -8.62
CA ASN A 82 -12.11 21.51 -8.86
C ASN A 82 -13.36 20.85 -9.46
N LEU A 83 -13.77 19.73 -8.89
CA LEU A 83 -14.99 19.02 -9.29
C LEU A 83 -16.24 19.84 -8.93
N ASP A 84 -17.32 19.62 -9.66
CA ASP A 84 -18.62 20.10 -9.25
C ASP A 84 -19.15 19.31 -8.04
N TYR A 85 -19.99 19.93 -7.24
CA TYR A 85 -20.48 19.39 -5.96
C TYR A 85 -21.10 17.98 -6.08
N ASN A 86 -21.72 17.67 -7.22
CA ASN A 86 -22.37 16.38 -7.48
C ASN A 86 -21.52 15.39 -8.29
N ASP A 87 -20.32 15.78 -8.74
CA ASP A 87 -19.44 14.91 -9.48
C ASP A 87 -18.88 13.80 -8.59
N LYS A 88 -18.52 12.65 -9.22
CA LYS A 88 -17.81 11.59 -8.55
C LYS A 88 -16.36 12.00 -8.29
N ILE A 89 -15.80 11.56 -7.16
CA ILE A 89 -14.42 11.90 -6.77
C ILE A 89 -13.34 11.07 -7.47
N GLU A 90 -13.72 10.06 -8.24
CA GLU A 90 -12.81 9.16 -8.95
C GLU A 90 -11.67 9.88 -9.69
N PRO A 91 -11.89 10.97 -10.48
CA PRO A 91 -10.83 11.63 -11.22
C PRO A 91 -9.70 12.20 -10.36
N ILE A 92 -10.01 12.55 -9.11
CA ILE A 92 -9.04 13.05 -8.14
C ILE A 92 -8.46 11.88 -7.34
N LEU A 93 -9.31 10.95 -6.94
CA LEU A 93 -8.93 9.81 -6.10
C LEU A 93 -7.88 8.90 -6.77
N LYS A 94 -7.94 8.73 -8.10
CA LYS A 94 -6.98 7.93 -8.86
C LYS A 94 -5.52 8.40 -8.71
N HIS A 95 -5.29 9.64 -8.30
CA HIS A 95 -3.96 10.19 -8.02
C HIS A 95 -3.52 9.97 -6.57
N SER A 96 -4.39 9.43 -5.72
CA SER A 96 -4.05 9.06 -4.35
C SER A 96 -3.24 7.77 -4.33
N THR A 97 -2.40 7.62 -3.32
CA THR A 97 -1.62 6.40 -3.15
C THR A 97 -2.35 5.38 -2.27
N ALA A 98 -2.03 4.11 -2.45
CA ALA A 98 -2.34 3.02 -1.53
C ALA A 98 -1.02 2.41 -1.04
N SER A 99 -0.90 2.13 0.24
CA SER A 99 0.37 1.68 0.80
C SER A 99 0.31 0.23 1.25
N PHE A 100 1.35 -0.52 0.85
CA PHE A 100 1.65 -1.84 1.40
C PHE A 100 2.60 -1.63 2.59
N GLY A 101 2.12 -1.91 3.79
CA GLY A 101 2.92 -1.84 5.00
C GLY A 101 3.45 -3.20 5.42
N TYR A 102 4.46 -3.20 6.26
CA TYR A 102 4.91 -4.40 6.95
C TYR A 102 5.30 -4.08 8.40
N THR A 103 5.23 -5.09 9.26
CA THR A 103 5.65 -5.00 10.66
C THR A 103 6.36 -6.28 11.10
N ALA A 104 7.05 -6.21 12.22
CA ALA A 104 7.75 -7.32 12.85
C ALA A 104 8.90 -7.91 12.00
N LEU A 105 9.61 -7.07 11.25
CA LEU A 105 10.72 -7.51 10.40
C LEU A 105 11.92 -8.02 11.22
N ASN A 106 12.26 -7.33 12.33
CA ASN A 106 13.32 -7.79 13.22
C ASN A 106 12.97 -9.13 13.88
N GLU A 107 11.74 -9.26 14.34
CA GLU A 107 11.23 -10.50 14.94
C GLU A 107 11.18 -11.63 13.94
N LEU A 108 10.88 -11.34 12.66
CA LEU A 108 10.99 -12.31 11.57
C LEU A 108 12.42 -12.83 11.42
N CYS A 109 13.43 -11.94 11.45
CA CYS A 109 14.84 -12.33 11.38
C CYS A 109 15.24 -13.19 12.57
N LEU A 110 14.81 -12.85 13.78
CA LEU A 110 15.03 -13.66 14.99
C LEU A 110 14.40 -15.06 14.87
N LEU A 111 13.19 -15.17 14.33
CA LEU A 111 12.52 -16.46 14.11
C LEU A 111 13.21 -17.30 13.03
N HIS A 112 13.78 -16.65 12.00
CA HIS A 112 14.45 -17.32 10.89
C HIS A 112 15.83 -17.86 11.26
N SER A 113 16.67 -17.00 11.84
CA SER A 113 18.11 -17.27 12.04
C SER A 113 18.59 -17.15 13.48
N GLY A 114 17.75 -16.69 14.40
CA GLY A 114 18.15 -16.36 15.78
C GLY A 114 18.96 -15.07 15.91
N LYS A 115 19.16 -14.32 14.82
CA LYS A 115 19.90 -13.06 14.79
C LYS A 115 18.97 -11.88 14.54
N SER A 116 19.24 -10.77 15.22
CA SER A 116 18.55 -9.50 14.97
C SER A 116 19.02 -8.85 13.64
N ILE A 117 18.24 -7.91 13.09
CA ILE A 117 18.65 -7.12 11.91
C ILE A 117 19.99 -6.40 12.14
N ARG A 118 20.33 -6.04 13.38
CA ARG A 118 21.61 -5.38 13.69
C ARG A 118 22.81 -6.31 13.58
N GLU A 119 22.60 -7.61 13.78
CA GLU A 119 23.64 -8.64 13.72
C GLU A 119 23.78 -9.20 12.30
N ASP A 120 22.62 -9.37 11.61
CA ASP A 120 22.60 -9.87 10.23
C ASP A 120 21.30 -9.36 9.55
N ASN A 121 21.43 -8.51 8.56
CA ASN A 121 20.30 -7.93 7.83
C ASN A 121 20.01 -8.60 6.47
N SER A 122 20.75 -9.64 6.11
CA SER A 122 20.66 -10.26 4.78
C SER A 122 19.25 -10.76 4.46
N PHE A 123 18.62 -11.48 5.37
CA PHE A 123 17.26 -11.97 5.21
C PHE A 123 16.21 -10.83 5.20
N ALA A 124 16.42 -9.80 6.02
CA ALA A 124 15.54 -8.62 5.99
C ALA A 124 15.56 -7.93 4.63
N VAL A 125 16.75 -7.73 4.06
CA VAL A 125 16.92 -7.12 2.73
C VAL A 125 16.30 -8.00 1.65
N GLU A 126 16.49 -9.32 1.72
CA GLU A 126 15.88 -10.27 0.78
C GLU A 126 14.36 -10.17 0.79
N VAL A 127 13.72 -10.25 1.96
CA VAL A 127 12.25 -10.15 2.11
C VAL A 127 11.72 -8.81 1.62
N LEU A 128 12.37 -7.69 1.99
CA LEU A 128 11.93 -6.37 1.54
C LEU A 128 12.10 -6.17 0.04
N THR A 129 13.19 -6.69 -0.53
CA THR A 129 13.40 -6.66 -1.99
C THR A 129 12.34 -7.48 -2.70
N TYR A 130 11.99 -8.64 -2.17
CA TYR A 130 10.92 -9.48 -2.71
C TYR A 130 9.57 -8.74 -2.71
N ILE A 131 9.18 -8.15 -1.56
CA ILE A 131 7.95 -7.38 -1.43
C ILE A 131 7.94 -6.22 -2.43
N ASN A 132 9.03 -5.45 -2.51
CA ASN A 132 9.12 -4.31 -3.42
C ASN A 132 8.94 -4.74 -4.88
N ASN A 133 9.69 -5.76 -5.31
CA ASN A 133 9.59 -6.28 -6.68
C ASN A 133 8.20 -6.79 -7.02
N LYS A 134 7.50 -7.39 -6.06
CA LYS A 134 6.13 -7.85 -6.26
C LYS A 134 5.15 -6.69 -6.37
N VAL A 135 5.27 -5.69 -5.51
CA VAL A 135 4.40 -4.50 -5.52
C VAL A 135 4.62 -3.66 -6.79
N GLU A 136 5.85 -3.60 -7.33
CA GLU A 136 6.13 -2.92 -8.60
C GLU A 136 5.45 -3.57 -9.82
N GLN A 137 5.01 -4.82 -9.70
CA GLN A 137 4.28 -5.52 -10.77
C GLN A 137 2.77 -5.24 -10.75
N PHE A 138 2.28 -4.58 -9.72
CA PHE A 138 0.85 -4.27 -9.54
C PHE A 138 0.43 -2.99 -10.25
#